data_1fbb514ee84b5f00b90b2cb58707b366
#
_entry.id   1fbb514ee84b5f00b90b2cb58707b366
#
_cell.length_a   1.000
_cell.length_b   1.000
_cell.length_c   1.000
_cell.angle_alpha   90.00
_cell.angle_beta   90.00
_cell.angle_gamma   90.00
#
_symmetry.space_group_name_H-M   'P 1'
#
loop_
_entity.id
_entity.type
_entity.pdbx_description
1 polymer ?
#
loop_
_entity_poly.entity_id
_entity_poly.type
_entity_poly.pdbx_seq_one_letter_code
_entity_poly.pdbx_strand_id
1 'polypeptide(L)'
;MDDIVPELLEKIKADFFEQAEKSAELERLLLLARSGKANFIDSHEFATKLGQILSEALQNNISGLILPDGKMHFNIASRILNETLGTNHKMVSTYVKQVQEALNKEAGIGLKSIQAPINKERIDGLVNRLSYEEKFDDVSWILKEPIVNFNQNIVDNHIKVNADFHFKSGLKPKIVRTTDGNCCAWCSKLAGVYTYPGVNKDVFRRHDRCTCTVDYHPGDGKKQNVWSKKWSSEDEAIQTRQRIEEYKLQEIKDALSKIDLRKATSNDIIEIGKQVSDHFDIVNHIGDKDKLKSIFSNFREMGGSVSNDSWAKGSSKVVKDGLEEAFSYYPKEWSKIHEKHNKKILARKSGRGFFTQGAVNSKGTAYDKKYPDYKDGYLTIAADGINKAVPYHEIGHLIEWANPNVLRIEKEWVNNRTVGEHPISLKKIFPNFKYRITEVTKKDSFISPYIGKEYSNATEVLSMGLQGLFEPSEKFIQSVNFATNELVLKTIKDDLDFLHLTVGLILKG
;
A
#
# COMPACT_ATOMS: atom_id res chain seq x y z
N MET A 1 24.25 -10.41 39.45
CA MET A 1 23.47 -10.46 38.20
C MET A 1 24.44 -10.20 37.07
N ASP A 2 24.43 -11.08 36.09
CA ASP A 2 25.26 -10.88 34.91
C ASP A 2 24.79 -9.67 34.11
N ASP A 3 25.71 -8.93 33.49
CA ASP A 3 25.41 -7.75 32.66
C ASP A 3 24.77 -8.22 31.33
N ILE A 4 23.45 -8.06 31.23
CA ILE A 4 22.68 -8.48 30.05
C ILE A 4 22.90 -7.60 28.82
N VAL A 5 23.41 -6.37 29.01
CA VAL A 5 23.45 -5.35 27.94
C VAL A 5 24.32 -5.74 26.75
N PRO A 6 25.52 -6.32 26.91
CA PRO A 6 26.34 -6.68 25.77
C PRO A 6 25.65 -7.68 24.84
N GLU A 7 25.11 -8.76 25.39
CA GLU A 7 24.41 -9.79 24.60
C GLU A 7 23.16 -9.23 23.95
N LEU A 8 22.39 -8.41 24.67
CA LEU A 8 21.18 -7.79 24.17
C LEU A 8 21.49 -6.81 23.02
N LEU A 9 22.55 -6.01 23.15
CA LEU A 9 23.01 -5.13 22.07
C LEU A 9 23.43 -5.89 20.81
N GLU A 10 24.13 -7.01 20.96
CA GLU A 10 24.52 -7.84 19.82
C GLU A 10 23.29 -8.39 19.09
N LYS A 11 22.27 -8.88 19.81
CA LYS A 11 21.01 -9.35 19.23
C LYS A 11 20.26 -8.23 18.49
N ILE A 12 20.14 -7.06 19.12
CA ILE A 12 19.48 -5.89 18.51
C ILE A 12 20.22 -5.47 17.23
N LYS A 13 21.54 -5.39 17.28
CA LYS A 13 22.36 -5.03 16.11
C LYS A 13 22.23 -6.06 15.00
N ALA A 14 22.28 -7.33 15.32
CA ALA A 14 22.16 -8.42 14.33
C ALA A 14 20.80 -8.35 13.62
N ASP A 15 19.70 -8.22 14.38
CA ASP A 15 18.36 -8.09 13.84
C ASP A 15 18.21 -6.81 12.98
N PHE A 16 18.73 -5.68 13.48
CA PHE A 16 18.71 -4.42 12.74
C PHE A 16 19.45 -4.52 11.39
N PHE A 17 20.67 -5.03 11.37
CA PHE A 17 21.44 -5.13 10.14
C PHE A 17 20.87 -6.17 9.17
N GLU A 18 20.35 -7.28 9.66
CA GLU A 18 19.68 -8.27 8.82
C GLU A 18 18.45 -7.68 8.11
N GLN A 19 17.63 -6.93 8.83
CA GLN A 19 16.46 -6.25 8.25
C GLN A 19 16.87 -5.12 7.29
N ALA A 20 17.90 -4.35 7.63
CA ALA A 20 18.40 -3.27 6.79
C ALA A 20 18.98 -3.78 5.46
N GLU A 21 19.73 -4.89 5.48
CA GLU A 21 20.29 -5.52 4.28
C GLU A 21 19.21 -6.11 3.35
N LYS A 22 18.10 -6.59 3.91
CA LYS A 22 16.96 -7.12 3.15
C LYS A 22 16.04 -6.03 2.62
N SER A 23 16.22 -4.78 3.00
CA SER A 23 15.34 -3.67 2.63
C SER A 23 15.66 -3.14 1.23
N ALA A 24 14.87 -3.53 0.24
CA ALA A 24 14.95 -2.98 -1.13
C ALA A 24 14.75 -1.46 -1.17
N GLU A 25 13.96 -0.90 -0.24
CA GLU A 25 13.75 0.53 -0.11
C GLU A 25 15.04 1.26 0.32
N LEU A 26 15.76 0.74 1.32
CA LEU A 26 17.06 1.32 1.71
C LEU A 26 18.09 1.20 0.59
N GLU A 27 18.14 0.06 -0.11
CA GLU A 27 19.02 -0.13 -1.26
C GLU A 27 18.76 0.92 -2.35
N ARG A 28 17.50 1.11 -2.73
CA ARG A 28 17.07 2.15 -3.69
C ARG A 28 17.54 3.53 -3.26
N LEU A 29 17.29 3.92 -2.03
CA LEU A 29 17.65 5.23 -1.49
C LEU A 29 19.17 5.44 -1.47
N LEU A 30 19.94 4.42 -1.11
CA LEU A 30 21.41 4.46 -1.17
C LEU A 30 21.94 4.63 -2.59
N LEU A 31 21.32 3.98 -3.58
CA LEU A 31 21.67 4.14 -4.99
C LEU A 31 21.38 5.57 -5.48
N LEU A 32 20.26 6.18 -5.07
CA LEU A 32 19.95 7.57 -5.37
C LEU A 32 20.99 8.53 -4.80
N ALA A 33 21.39 8.34 -3.54
CA ALA A 33 22.43 9.18 -2.93
C ALA A 33 23.78 9.03 -3.62
N ARG A 34 24.21 7.79 -3.93
CA ARG A 34 25.46 7.51 -4.64
C ARG A 34 25.50 8.11 -6.03
N SER A 35 24.36 8.14 -6.73
CA SER A 35 24.24 8.76 -8.06
C SER A 35 24.09 10.29 -8.03
N GLY A 36 24.02 10.90 -6.86
CA GLY A 36 23.80 12.34 -6.69
C GLY A 36 22.41 12.82 -7.09
N LYS A 37 21.43 11.91 -7.15
CA LYS A 37 20.03 12.21 -7.55
C LYS A 37 19.06 12.29 -6.36
N ALA A 38 19.51 11.94 -5.17
CA ALA A 38 18.70 12.02 -3.97
C ALA A 38 18.47 13.47 -3.54
N ASN A 39 17.32 13.71 -2.94
CA ASN A 39 16.90 14.99 -2.36
C ASN A 39 16.57 14.86 -0.86
N PHE A 40 16.03 15.92 -0.23
CA PHE A 40 15.67 15.86 1.19
C PHE A 40 14.44 15.01 1.48
N ILE A 41 13.55 14.80 0.52
CA ILE A 41 12.42 13.88 0.68
C ILE A 41 12.96 12.44 0.79
N ASP A 42 13.87 12.05 -0.09
CA ASP A 42 14.57 10.76 -0.01
C ASP A 42 15.34 10.60 1.32
N SER A 43 15.87 11.72 1.85
CA SER A 43 16.53 11.73 3.16
C SER A 43 15.56 11.45 4.31
N HIS A 44 14.34 11.98 4.23
CA HIS A 44 13.28 11.69 5.19
C HIS A 44 12.78 10.25 5.07
N GLU A 45 12.62 9.73 3.87
CA GLU A 45 12.25 8.32 3.63
C GLU A 45 13.33 7.39 4.22
N PHE A 46 14.61 7.67 3.95
CA PHE A 46 15.74 6.92 4.50
C PHE A 46 15.77 6.93 6.04
N ALA A 47 15.59 8.09 6.64
CA ALA A 47 15.57 8.25 8.09
C ALA A 47 14.36 7.52 8.72
N THR A 48 13.20 7.60 8.08
CA THR A 48 11.98 6.93 8.52
C THR A 48 12.16 5.42 8.48
N LYS A 49 12.65 4.88 7.38
CA LYS A 49 12.86 3.44 7.21
C LYS A 49 13.88 2.88 8.20
N LEU A 50 15.03 3.54 8.37
CA LEU A 50 16.00 3.16 9.40
C LEU A 50 15.41 3.23 10.81
N GLY A 51 14.60 4.25 11.08
CA GLY A 51 13.90 4.38 12.36
C GLY A 51 12.92 3.25 12.62
N GLN A 52 12.16 2.83 11.60
CA GLN A 52 11.22 1.70 11.67
C GLN A 52 11.96 0.38 11.95
N ILE A 53 13.01 0.09 11.18
CA ILE A 53 13.83 -1.11 11.36
C ILE A 53 14.46 -1.15 12.76
N LEU A 54 14.99 -0.02 13.26
CA LEU A 54 15.51 0.02 14.62
C LEU A 54 14.41 -0.17 15.67
N SER A 55 13.25 0.44 15.47
CA SER A 55 12.09 0.26 16.35
C SER A 55 11.67 -1.22 16.43
N GLU A 56 11.60 -1.90 15.30
CA GLU A 56 11.28 -3.32 15.21
C GLU A 56 12.35 -4.19 15.90
N ALA A 57 13.63 -3.95 15.62
CA ALA A 57 14.73 -4.68 16.26
C ALA A 57 14.76 -4.49 17.79
N LEU A 58 14.45 -3.28 18.29
CA LEU A 58 14.33 -3.03 19.72
C LEU A 58 13.13 -3.80 20.32
N GLN A 59 11.97 -3.78 19.66
CA GLN A 59 10.77 -4.46 20.14
C GLN A 59 10.89 -5.99 20.10
N ASN A 60 11.55 -6.54 19.09
CA ASN A 60 11.77 -7.98 18.96
C ASN A 60 12.68 -8.54 20.05
N ASN A 61 13.64 -7.74 20.51
CA ASN A 61 14.71 -8.18 21.42
C ASN A 61 14.54 -7.70 22.86
N ILE A 62 13.64 -6.76 23.16
CA ILE A 62 13.43 -6.23 24.50
C ILE A 62 12.00 -6.53 24.96
N SER A 63 11.87 -7.23 26.07
CA SER A 63 10.59 -7.50 26.72
C SER A 63 10.74 -7.50 28.24
N GLY A 64 9.64 -7.33 28.98
CA GLY A 64 9.64 -7.41 30.44
C GLY A 64 10.18 -8.75 30.98
N LEU A 65 10.08 -9.83 30.19
CA LEU A 65 10.57 -11.15 30.57
C LEU A 65 12.10 -11.27 30.56
N ILE A 66 12.78 -10.46 29.74
CA ILE A 66 14.24 -10.47 29.58
C ILE A 66 14.89 -9.50 30.55
N LEU A 67 14.18 -8.43 30.90
CA LEU A 67 14.70 -7.37 31.76
C LEU A 67 14.67 -7.79 33.24
N PRO A 68 15.70 -7.42 34.03
CA PRO A 68 15.70 -7.64 35.47
C PRO A 68 14.46 -7.03 36.12
N ASP A 69 13.77 -7.85 36.92
CA ASP A 69 12.53 -7.47 37.63
C ASP A 69 11.40 -6.93 36.70
N GLY A 70 11.48 -7.21 35.40
CA GLY A 70 10.50 -6.71 34.40
C GLY A 70 10.59 -5.20 34.16
N LYS A 71 11.66 -4.56 34.60
CA LYS A 71 11.87 -3.10 34.57
C LYS A 71 13.04 -2.71 33.64
N MET A 72 12.83 -1.67 32.85
CA MET A 72 13.93 -1.05 32.09
C MET A 72 14.75 -0.13 33.02
N HIS A 73 15.82 -0.65 33.58
CA HIS A 73 16.71 0.15 34.42
C HIS A 73 17.45 1.21 33.61
N PHE A 74 17.74 2.37 34.23
CA PHE A 74 18.38 3.52 33.60
C PHE A 74 19.69 3.16 32.88
N ASN A 75 20.57 2.38 33.53
CA ASN A 75 21.84 1.97 32.93
C ASN A 75 21.66 1.08 31.70
N ILE A 76 20.64 0.23 31.66
CA ILE A 76 20.30 -0.61 30.51
C ILE A 76 19.78 0.26 29.38
N ALA A 77 18.75 1.09 29.65
CA ALA A 77 18.19 2.02 28.67
C ALA A 77 19.24 2.96 28.09
N SER A 78 20.08 3.55 28.95
CA SER A 78 21.12 4.48 28.54
C SER A 78 22.14 3.84 27.59
N ARG A 79 22.64 2.66 27.92
CA ARG A 79 23.63 1.96 27.08
C ARG A 79 23.04 1.51 25.74
N ILE A 80 21.82 1.00 25.74
CA ILE A 80 21.15 0.55 24.52
C ILE A 80 20.82 1.74 23.60
N LEU A 81 20.14 2.77 24.11
CA LEU A 81 19.69 3.88 23.29
C LEU A 81 20.82 4.76 22.80
N ASN A 82 21.86 5.03 23.62
CA ASN A 82 23.02 5.81 23.16
C ASN A 82 23.75 5.11 22.01
N GLU A 83 23.92 3.78 22.08
CA GLU A 83 24.60 3.00 21.05
C GLU A 83 23.77 2.90 19.78
N THR A 84 22.51 2.51 19.90
CA THR A 84 21.64 2.25 18.73
C THR A 84 21.23 3.54 18.02
N LEU A 85 20.79 4.56 18.75
CA LEU A 85 20.43 5.86 18.18
C LEU A 85 21.68 6.62 17.69
N GLY A 86 22.83 6.42 18.34
CA GLY A 86 24.11 6.95 17.88
C GLY A 86 24.52 6.38 16.52
N THR A 87 24.35 5.08 16.34
CA THR A 87 24.59 4.40 15.06
C THR A 87 23.65 4.91 13.98
N ASN A 88 22.34 4.99 14.24
CA ASN A 88 21.37 5.53 13.30
C ASN A 88 21.66 6.99 12.97
N HIS A 89 21.99 7.81 13.97
CA HIS A 89 22.40 9.19 13.71
C HIS A 89 23.57 9.27 12.74
N LYS A 90 24.58 8.44 12.89
CA LYS A 90 25.75 8.42 11.99
C LYS A 90 25.33 8.03 10.57
N MET A 91 24.47 7.02 10.40
CA MET A 91 24.01 6.57 9.09
C MET A 91 23.17 7.65 8.41
N VAL A 92 22.12 8.17 9.07
CA VAL A 92 21.23 9.18 8.52
C VAL A 92 22.00 10.48 8.22
N SER A 93 22.83 10.97 9.14
CA SER A 93 23.57 12.21 8.94
C SER A 93 24.60 12.10 7.81
N THR A 94 25.19 10.91 7.60
CA THR A 94 26.07 10.66 6.46
C THR A 94 25.29 10.72 5.15
N TYR A 95 24.13 10.10 5.09
CA TYR A 95 23.24 10.12 3.92
C TYR A 95 22.84 11.57 3.57
N VAL A 96 22.29 12.29 4.55
CA VAL A 96 21.82 13.68 4.35
C VAL A 96 22.97 14.61 3.95
N LYS A 97 24.18 14.40 4.50
CA LYS A 97 25.36 15.15 4.11
C LYS A 97 25.68 14.95 2.63
N GLN A 98 25.64 13.72 2.12
CA GLN A 98 25.87 13.44 0.70
C GLN A 98 24.82 14.15 -0.17
N VAL A 99 23.55 14.10 0.22
CA VAL A 99 22.46 14.80 -0.46
C VAL A 99 22.71 16.31 -0.51
N GLN A 100 23.04 16.92 0.63
CA GLN A 100 23.33 18.35 0.71
C GLN A 100 24.53 18.76 -0.18
N GLU A 101 25.59 17.95 -0.20
CA GLU A 101 26.78 18.21 -1.03
C GLU A 101 26.45 18.10 -2.53
N ALA A 102 25.62 17.15 -2.92
CA ALA A 102 25.15 17.02 -4.30
C ALA A 102 24.31 18.26 -4.72
N LEU A 103 23.35 18.67 -3.89
CA LEU A 103 22.52 19.85 -4.12
C LEU A 103 23.35 21.16 -4.15
N ASN A 104 24.32 21.30 -3.26
CA ASN A 104 25.25 22.45 -3.27
C ASN A 104 26.03 22.50 -4.58
N LYS A 105 26.54 21.37 -5.04
CA LYS A 105 27.28 21.27 -6.32
C LYS A 105 26.39 21.63 -7.50
N GLU A 106 25.15 21.12 -7.54
CA GLU A 106 24.18 21.45 -8.59
C GLU A 106 23.84 22.93 -8.63
N ALA A 107 23.66 23.54 -7.46
CA ALA A 107 23.43 24.98 -7.32
C ALA A 107 24.67 25.85 -7.56
N GLY A 108 25.84 25.27 -7.81
CA GLY A 108 27.11 25.99 -7.99
C GLY A 108 27.65 26.63 -6.70
N ILE A 109 27.29 26.08 -5.54
CA ILE A 109 27.69 26.55 -4.21
C ILE A 109 28.92 25.79 -3.78
N GLY A 110 30.04 26.51 -3.57
CA GLY A 110 31.33 25.93 -3.13
C GLY A 110 31.42 25.61 -1.61
N LEU A 111 30.31 25.67 -0.88
CA LEU A 111 30.27 25.38 0.55
C LEU A 111 30.11 23.89 0.83
N LYS A 112 30.88 23.36 1.78
CA LYS A 112 30.73 22.01 2.27
C LYS A 112 29.51 21.91 3.21
N SER A 113 28.86 20.77 3.22
CA SER A 113 27.78 20.49 4.18
C SER A 113 28.33 20.36 5.61
N ILE A 114 27.62 20.95 6.57
CA ILE A 114 27.85 20.76 7.99
C ILE A 114 26.99 19.64 8.52
N GLN A 115 27.59 18.70 9.23
CA GLN A 115 26.88 17.62 9.88
C GLN A 115 26.26 18.10 11.19
N ALA A 116 24.96 17.93 11.39
CA ALA A 116 24.30 18.28 12.64
C ALA A 116 24.77 17.38 13.78
N PRO A 117 25.01 17.95 15.00
CA PRO A 117 25.34 17.15 16.16
C PRO A 117 24.18 16.25 16.58
N ILE A 118 24.50 15.12 17.23
CA ILE A 118 23.51 14.26 17.82
C ILE A 118 22.72 14.98 18.93
N ASN A 119 21.44 14.82 18.97
CA ASN A 119 20.56 15.39 20.00
C ASN A 119 20.58 14.52 21.27
N LYS A 120 21.59 14.72 22.12
CA LYS A 120 21.77 13.96 23.37
C LYS A 120 20.62 14.20 24.34
N GLU A 121 20.14 15.44 24.47
CA GLU A 121 19.02 15.76 25.36
C GLU A 121 17.76 14.94 25.04
N ARG A 122 17.51 14.69 23.76
CA ARG A 122 16.39 13.86 23.34
C ARG A 122 16.61 12.38 23.68
N ILE A 123 17.84 11.88 23.53
CA ILE A 123 18.18 10.51 23.94
C ILE A 123 18.00 10.36 25.45
N ASP A 124 18.53 11.32 26.24
CA ASP A 124 18.39 11.31 27.68
C ASP A 124 16.92 11.39 28.13
N GLY A 125 16.10 12.17 27.41
CA GLY A 125 14.66 12.21 27.61
C GLY A 125 13.98 10.85 27.38
N LEU A 126 14.35 10.11 26.34
CA LEU A 126 13.84 8.76 26.07
C LEU A 126 14.31 7.76 27.13
N VAL A 127 15.59 7.82 27.52
CA VAL A 127 16.18 6.98 28.58
C VAL A 127 15.45 7.19 29.90
N ASN A 128 15.29 8.45 30.32
CA ASN A 128 14.60 8.79 31.57
C ASN A 128 13.17 8.27 31.55
N ARG A 129 12.44 8.46 30.45
CA ARG A 129 11.06 8.03 30.34
C ARG A 129 10.91 6.50 30.38
N LEU A 130 11.81 5.77 29.69
CA LEU A 130 11.84 4.29 29.70
C LEU A 130 12.14 3.71 31.08
N SER A 131 12.97 4.40 31.87
CA SER A 131 13.40 3.90 33.19
C SER A 131 12.54 4.38 34.36
N TYR A 132 11.56 5.24 34.09
CA TYR A 132 10.74 5.84 35.15
C TYR A 132 9.72 4.86 35.73
N GLU A 133 9.04 4.09 34.87
CA GLU A 133 7.97 3.19 35.29
C GLU A 133 8.51 1.86 35.87
N GLU A 134 7.74 1.28 36.79
CA GLU A 134 8.10 0.01 37.42
C GLU A 134 8.00 -1.19 36.47
N LYS A 135 7.12 -1.12 35.49
CA LYS A 135 6.96 -2.17 34.48
C LYS A 135 7.32 -1.67 33.10
N PHE A 136 8.19 -2.41 32.41
CA PHE A 136 8.59 -2.07 31.04
C PHE A 136 7.40 -2.03 30.07
N ASP A 137 6.40 -2.90 30.24
CA ASP A 137 5.25 -2.96 29.35
C ASP A 137 4.46 -1.65 29.29
N ASP A 138 4.42 -0.88 30.38
CA ASP A 138 3.72 0.40 30.48
C ASP A 138 4.43 1.50 29.64
N VAL A 139 5.72 1.33 29.34
CA VAL A 139 6.55 2.30 28.59
C VAL A 139 7.13 1.74 27.30
N SER A 140 6.84 0.51 26.94
CA SER A 140 7.36 -0.16 25.74
C SER A 140 7.03 0.60 24.45
N TRP A 141 5.94 1.37 24.41
CA TRP A 141 5.55 2.24 23.30
C TRP A 141 6.63 3.28 22.92
N ILE A 142 7.53 3.61 23.84
CA ILE A 142 8.65 4.54 23.60
C ILE A 142 9.63 3.96 22.56
N LEU A 143 9.74 2.65 22.49
CA LEU A 143 10.56 1.96 21.47
C LEU A 143 9.91 1.92 20.08
N LYS A 144 8.74 2.51 19.90
CA LYS A 144 7.98 2.59 18.63
C LYS A 144 8.19 3.95 17.96
N GLU A 145 7.11 4.70 17.80
CA GLU A 145 7.10 6.01 17.12
C GLU A 145 8.15 7.00 17.60
N PRO A 146 8.46 7.13 18.92
CA PRO A 146 9.53 8.03 19.36
C PRO A 146 10.89 7.73 18.75
N ILE A 147 11.22 6.45 18.45
CA ILE A 147 12.47 6.06 17.79
C ILE A 147 12.45 6.51 16.32
N VAL A 148 11.34 6.32 15.61
CA VAL A 148 11.17 6.78 14.22
C VAL A 148 11.29 8.30 14.15
N ASN A 149 10.60 9.01 15.03
CA ASN A 149 10.65 10.46 15.12
C ASN A 149 12.04 11.00 15.45
N PHE A 150 12.82 10.28 16.25
CA PHE A 150 14.21 10.64 16.50
C PHE A 150 15.02 10.65 15.20
N ASN A 151 14.87 9.59 14.39
CA ASN A 151 15.58 9.45 13.12
C ASN A 151 15.20 10.55 12.11
N GLN A 152 13.90 10.82 11.95
CA GLN A 152 13.43 11.91 11.09
C GLN A 152 13.97 13.28 11.52
N ASN A 153 14.06 13.52 12.82
CA ASN A 153 14.56 14.78 13.35
C ASN A 153 16.06 15.01 13.07
N ILE A 154 16.83 13.95 12.75
CA ILE A 154 18.22 14.10 12.30
C ILE A 154 18.26 14.90 10.99
N VAL A 155 17.35 14.60 10.06
CA VAL A 155 17.24 15.33 8.78
C VAL A 155 16.83 16.77 9.01
N ASP A 156 15.81 17.03 9.85
CA ASP A 156 15.36 18.37 10.17
C ASP A 156 16.48 19.23 10.79
N ASN A 157 17.25 18.66 11.70
CA ASN A 157 18.38 19.33 12.34
C ASN A 157 19.50 19.61 11.33
N HIS A 158 19.77 18.68 10.42
CA HIS A 158 20.77 18.87 9.38
C HIS A 158 20.39 20.03 8.46
N ILE A 159 19.13 20.09 7.99
CA ILE A 159 18.61 21.20 7.20
C ILE A 159 18.76 22.53 7.95
N LYS A 160 18.36 22.55 9.23
CA LYS A 160 18.44 23.75 10.06
C LYS A 160 19.87 24.27 10.20
N VAL A 161 20.85 23.40 10.50
CA VAL A 161 22.25 23.77 10.67
C VAL A 161 22.85 24.27 9.35
N ASN A 162 22.56 23.64 8.23
CA ASN A 162 23.07 24.08 6.94
C ASN A 162 22.40 25.36 6.45
N ALA A 163 21.10 25.56 6.73
CA ALA A 163 20.43 26.83 6.45
C ALA A 163 21.07 27.98 7.23
N ASP A 164 21.37 27.78 8.51
CA ASP A 164 22.08 28.80 9.35
C ASP A 164 23.47 29.09 8.79
N PHE A 165 24.24 28.07 8.45
CA PHE A 165 25.57 28.20 7.88
C PHE A 165 25.56 28.96 6.55
N HIS A 166 24.64 28.58 5.63
CA HIS A 166 24.52 29.25 4.33
C HIS A 166 24.06 30.68 4.48
N PHE A 167 23.14 30.97 5.39
CA PHE A 167 22.74 32.34 5.70
C PHE A 167 23.91 33.18 6.20
N LYS A 168 24.70 32.68 7.16
CA LYS A 168 25.90 33.33 7.67
C LYS A 168 27.00 33.51 6.60
N SER A 169 26.96 32.68 5.56
CA SER A 169 27.84 32.76 4.38
C SER A 169 27.32 33.71 3.30
N GLY A 170 26.23 34.46 3.55
CA GLY A 170 25.68 35.46 2.65
C GLY A 170 24.63 34.95 1.64
N LEU A 171 24.23 33.70 1.75
CA LEU A 171 23.13 33.13 0.94
C LEU A 171 21.75 33.48 1.56
N LYS A 172 20.69 33.24 0.84
CA LYS A 172 19.32 33.49 1.31
C LYS A 172 18.51 32.19 1.28
N PRO A 173 18.83 31.24 2.17
CA PRO A 173 18.19 29.93 2.16
C PRO A 173 16.70 30.01 2.47
N LYS A 174 15.94 29.12 1.87
CA LYS A 174 14.51 28.93 2.09
C LYS A 174 14.25 27.52 2.62
N ILE A 175 13.35 27.41 3.55
CA ILE A 175 12.88 26.15 4.12
C ILE A 175 11.45 25.93 3.64
N VAL A 176 11.17 24.75 3.14
CA VAL A 176 9.83 24.36 2.69
C VAL A 176 9.34 23.21 3.55
N ARG A 177 8.27 23.42 4.31
CA ARG A 177 7.60 22.32 5.00
C ARG A 177 6.38 21.87 4.22
N THR A 178 6.34 20.60 3.91
CA THR A 178 5.31 19.97 3.11
C THR A 178 4.56 18.93 3.94
N THR A 179 3.24 18.85 3.74
CA THR A 179 2.38 17.85 4.34
C THR A 179 1.86 16.88 3.26
N ASP A 180 1.52 15.66 3.64
CA ASP A 180 0.98 14.62 2.75
C ASP A 180 -0.52 14.77 2.45
N GLY A 181 -1.15 15.84 2.95
CA GLY A 181 -2.59 16.07 2.80
C GLY A 181 -3.47 15.44 3.89
N ASN A 182 -2.98 14.43 4.59
CA ASN A 182 -3.69 13.76 5.71
C ASN A 182 -3.16 14.18 7.08
N CYS A 183 -2.46 15.30 7.15
CA CYS A 183 -1.82 15.76 8.37
C CYS A 183 -2.80 16.40 9.35
N CYS A 184 -2.42 16.44 10.64
CA CYS A 184 -3.21 17.12 11.66
C CYS A 184 -3.24 18.65 11.46
N ALA A 185 -4.18 19.32 12.12
CA ALA A 185 -4.35 20.79 12.03
C ALA A 185 -3.09 21.59 12.44
N TRP A 186 -2.24 21.03 13.32
CA TRP A 186 -0.98 21.65 13.71
C TRP A 186 0.03 21.61 12.55
N CYS A 187 0.19 20.48 11.90
CA CYS A 187 1.05 20.33 10.73
C CYS A 187 0.60 21.19 9.55
N SER A 188 -0.72 21.23 9.27
CA SER A 188 -1.29 22.08 8.22
C SER A 188 -0.94 23.55 8.40
N LYS A 189 -0.93 24.05 9.64
CA LYS A 189 -0.55 25.44 9.95
C LYS A 189 0.93 25.73 9.74
N LEU A 190 1.78 24.70 9.77
CA LEU A 190 3.22 24.79 9.60
C LEU A 190 3.68 24.49 8.16
N ALA A 191 2.75 24.09 7.29
CA ALA A 191 3.07 23.90 5.88
C ALA A 191 3.30 25.25 5.21
N GLY A 192 4.36 25.37 4.42
CA GLY A 192 4.67 26.62 3.73
C GLY A 192 6.15 26.80 3.44
N VAL A 193 6.45 27.97 2.85
CA VAL A 193 7.82 28.39 2.48
C VAL A 193 8.28 29.49 3.41
N TYR A 194 9.44 29.32 4.00
CA TYR A 194 10.01 30.23 4.97
C TYR A 194 11.39 30.72 4.51
N THR A 195 11.61 32.02 4.54
CA THR A 195 12.94 32.62 4.30
C THR A 195 13.73 32.58 5.61
N TYR A 196 14.92 31.98 5.59
CA TYR A 196 15.81 31.99 6.74
C TYR A 196 16.41 33.38 6.92
N PRO A 197 16.54 33.93 8.18
CA PRO A 197 16.32 33.28 9.47
C PRO A 197 14.90 33.38 10.04
N GLY A 198 13.93 33.94 9.34
CA GLY A 198 12.54 34.16 9.80
C GLY A 198 11.70 32.88 9.96
N VAL A 199 12.32 31.71 10.08
CA VAL A 199 11.62 30.42 10.19
C VAL A 199 11.17 30.17 11.62
N ASN A 200 9.88 29.86 11.80
CA ASN A 200 9.37 29.43 13.09
C ASN A 200 10.06 28.12 13.50
N LYS A 201 10.51 28.05 14.76
CA LYS A 201 11.18 26.87 15.31
C LYS A 201 10.34 25.59 15.18
N ASP A 202 9.01 25.70 15.20
CA ASP A 202 8.09 24.59 15.09
C ASP A 202 8.07 23.95 13.69
N VAL A 203 8.59 24.64 12.67
CA VAL A 203 8.76 24.08 11.31
C VAL A 203 9.67 22.84 11.32
N PHE A 204 10.61 22.76 12.27
CA PHE A 204 11.54 21.63 12.44
C PHE A 204 11.10 20.64 13.53
N ARG A 205 9.89 20.78 14.10
CA ARG A 205 9.36 19.89 15.13
C ARG A 205 8.43 18.85 14.53
N ARG A 206 8.40 17.68 15.17
CA ARG A 206 7.56 16.56 14.80
C ARG A 206 6.72 16.09 15.99
N HIS A 207 5.53 15.62 15.69
CA HIS A 207 4.69 14.87 16.62
C HIS A 207 4.68 13.38 16.22
N ASP A 208 4.05 12.53 17.00
CA ASP A 208 3.94 11.11 16.70
C ASP A 208 3.23 10.88 15.36
N ARG A 209 3.76 9.95 14.55
CA ARG A 209 3.28 9.62 13.19
C ARG A 209 3.28 10.82 12.23
N CYS A 210 4.25 11.71 12.36
CA CYS A 210 4.38 12.85 11.48
C CYS A 210 5.03 12.43 10.15
N THR A 211 4.27 12.54 9.06
CA THR A 211 4.69 12.24 7.68
C THR A 211 5.16 13.46 6.90
N CYS A 212 5.13 14.65 7.52
CA CYS A 212 5.57 15.88 6.90
C CYS A 212 7.06 15.84 6.54
N THR A 213 7.42 16.45 5.42
CA THR A 213 8.82 16.63 5.01
C THR A 213 9.25 18.08 5.15
N VAL A 214 10.52 18.28 5.44
CA VAL A 214 11.17 19.59 5.40
C VAL A 214 12.19 19.54 4.29
N ASP A 215 12.10 20.48 3.37
CA ASP A 215 13.03 20.64 2.25
C ASP A 215 13.80 21.96 2.38
N TYR A 216 14.89 22.08 1.64
CA TYR A 216 15.83 23.18 1.76
C TYR A 216 16.33 23.65 0.40
N HIS A 217 16.23 24.97 0.18
CA HIS A 217 16.79 25.62 -1.00
C HIS A 217 17.87 26.62 -0.56
N PRO A 218 19.13 26.44 -0.97
CA PRO A 218 20.24 27.24 -0.48
C PRO A 218 20.15 28.73 -0.87
N GLY A 219 19.39 29.06 -1.90
CA GLY A 219 19.34 30.41 -2.45
C GLY A 219 20.72 30.84 -2.95
N ASP A 220 21.03 30.56 -4.20
CA ASP A 220 22.36 30.72 -4.82
C ASP A 220 22.83 32.18 -4.97
N GLY A 221 22.06 33.14 -4.44
CA GLY A 221 22.38 34.56 -4.53
C GLY A 221 22.36 35.17 -5.94
N LYS A 222 22.09 34.36 -6.97
CA LYS A 222 21.99 34.85 -8.34
C LYS A 222 20.81 35.80 -8.44
N LYS A 223 21.03 37.04 -8.86
CA LYS A 223 19.95 37.97 -9.16
C LYS A 223 19.11 37.37 -10.28
N GLN A 224 17.82 37.16 -10.01
CA GLN A 224 16.87 36.73 -11.03
C GLN A 224 16.96 37.66 -12.24
N ASN A 225 17.20 37.09 -13.42
CA ASN A 225 17.01 37.82 -14.65
C ASN A 225 15.50 38.05 -14.83
N VAL A 226 15.07 39.29 -14.69
CA VAL A 226 13.64 39.72 -14.76
C VAL A 226 12.95 39.33 -16.07
N TRP A 227 13.70 38.90 -17.08
CA TRP A 227 13.18 38.45 -18.37
C TRP A 227 12.92 36.96 -18.47
N SER A 228 13.50 36.16 -17.60
CA SER A 228 13.09 34.78 -17.44
C SER A 228 12.28 34.68 -16.16
N LYS A 229 10.95 34.69 -16.26
CA LYS A 229 10.04 34.24 -15.17
C LYS A 229 10.39 32.81 -14.78
N LYS A 230 11.44 32.62 -14.01
CA LYS A 230 11.69 31.37 -13.31
C LYS A 230 11.06 31.44 -11.93
N TRP A 231 9.92 30.82 -11.84
CA TRP A 231 9.25 30.14 -10.75
C TRP A 231 9.30 30.79 -9.37
N SER A 232 8.14 31.04 -8.79
CA SER A 232 7.99 31.20 -7.35
C SER A 232 8.45 29.90 -6.65
N SER A 233 8.95 30.00 -5.45
CA SER A 233 9.40 28.85 -4.65
C SER A 233 8.28 27.79 -4.42
N GLU A 234 7.04 28.20 -4.55
CA GLU A 234 5.84 27.37 -4.50
C GLU A 234 5.70 26.51 -5.78
N ASP A 235 5.97 27.12 -6.94
CA ASP A 235 5.91 26.41 -8.22
C ASP A 235 7.03 25.38 -8.38
N GLU A 236 8.23 25.65 -7.85
CA GLU A 236 9.35 24.67 -7.84
C GLU A 236 9.04 23.47 -6.92
N ALA A 237 8.45 23.72 -5.76
CA ALA A 237 8.03 22.65 -4.86
C ALA A 237 6.92 21.77 -5.48
N ILE A 238 5.95 22.40 -6.16
CA ILE A 238 4.89 21.70 -6.92
C ILE A 238 5.49 20.85 -8.04
N GLN A 239 6.41 21.43 -8.83
CA GLN A 239 7.06 20.69 -9.93
C GLN A 239 7.95 19.55 -9.44
N THR A 240 8.64 19.75 -8.32
CA THR A 240 9.46 18.69 -7.73
C THR A 240 8.59 17.54 -7.26
N ARG A 241 7.44 17.83 -6.62
CA ARG A 241 6.45 16.80 -6.28
C ARG A 241 5.92 16.08 -7.52
N GLN A 242 5.53 16.81 -8.56
CA GLN A 242 5.03 16.22 -9.80
C GLN A 242 6.07 15.29 -10.42
N ARG A 243 7.36 15.67 -10.45
CA ARG A 243 8.44 14.80 -10.94
C ARG A 243 8.65 13.56 -10.09
N ILE A 244 8.52 13.67 -8.77
CA ILE A 244 8.64 12.52 -7.87
C ILE A 244 7.46 11.57 -8.08
N GLU A 245 6.24 12.09 -8.17
CA GLU A 245 5.05 11.30 -8.46
C GLU A 245 5.15 10.63 -9.85
N GLU A 246 5.59 11.37 -10.87
CA GLU A 246 5.84 10.83 -12.20
C GLU A 246 6.91 9.74 -12.19
N TYR A 247 7.99 9.94 -11.42
CA TYR A 247 9.07 8.95 -11.29
C TYR A 247 8.58 7.68 -10.59
N LYS A 248 7.90 7.79 -9.45
CA LYS A 248 7.30 6.66 -8.73
C LYS A 248 6.30 5.90 -9.62
N LEU A 249 5.46 6.63 -10.33
CA LEU A 249 4.53 6.04 -11.27
C LEU A 249 5.25 5.29 -12.39
N GLN A 250 6.36 5.83 -12.89
CA GLN A 250 7.16 5.17 -13.91
C GLN A 250 7.83 3.90 -13.38
N GLU A 251 8.37 3.91 -12.15
CA GLU A 251 8.93 2.72 -11.50
C GLU A 251 7.88 1.60 -11.39
N ILE A 252 6.65 1.93 -10.97
CA ILE A 252 5.55 0.96 -10.89
C ILE A 252 5.21 0.42 -12.29
N LYS A 253 5.15 1.27 -13.31
CA LYS A 253 4.93 0.84 -14.71
C LYS A 253 6.02 -0.10 -15.20
N ASP A 254 7.26 0.21 -14.90
CA ASP A 254 8.42 -0.62 -15.28
C ASP A 254 8.40 -1.97 -14.55
N ALA A 255 8.05 -1.99 -13.26
CA ALA A 255 7.85 -3.22 -12.51
C ALA A 255 6.71 -4.06 -13.10
N LEU A 256 5.55 -3.43 -13.36
CA LEU A 256 4.39 -4.08 -13.97
C LEU A 256 4.73 -4.67 -15.34
N SER A 257 5.52 -3.97 -16.16
CA SER A 257 5.92 -4.43 -17.50
C SER A 257 6.73 -5.73 -17.47
N LYS A 258 7.49 -5.96 -16.42
CA LYS A 258 8.35 -7.15 -16.24
C LYS A 258 7.57 -8.40 -15.80
N ILE A 259 6.34 -8.24 -15.33
CA ILE A 259 5.52 -9.37 -14.88
C ILE A 259 4.99 -10.14 -16.10
N ASP A 260 5.39 -11.39 -16.23
CA ASP A 260 4.80 -12.37 -17.14
C ASP A 260 3.84 -13.26 -16.36
N LEU A 261 2.54 -13.12 -16.57
CA LEU A 261 1.50 -13.89 -15.86
C LEU A 261 1.68 -15.40 -15.93
N ARG A 262 2.33 -15.92 -16.99
CA ARG A 262 2.60 -17.37 -17.12
C ARG A 262 3.56 -17.89 -16.07
N LYS A 263 4.41 -17.01 -15.53
CA LYS A 263 5.48 -17.34 -14.56
C LYS A 263 5.27 -16.69 -13.20
N ALA A 264 4.50 -15.60 -13.17
CA ALA A 264 4.26 -14.84 -11.95
C ALA A 264 3.60 -15.70 -10.87
N THR A 265 4.03 -15.51 -9.65
CA THR A 265 3.41 -16.06 -8.44
C THR A 265 2.30 -15.15 -7.92
N SER A 266 1.50 -15.65 -6.98
CA SER A 266 0.52 -14.79 -6.28
C SER A 266 1.20 -13.63 -5.54
N ASN A 267 2.40 -13.86 -4.98
CA ASN A 267 3.16 -12.82 -4.29
C ASN A 267 3.65 -11.72 -5.25
N ASP A 268 4.05 -12.05 -6.47
CA ASP A 268 4.44 -11.03 -7.46
C ASP A 268 3.27 -10.11 -7.81
N ILE A 269 2.06 -10.66 -7.88
CA ILE A 269 0.84 -9.91 -8.17
C ILE A 269 0.40 -9.06 -6.96
N ILE A 270 0.52 -9.59 -5.75
CA ILE A 270 0.25 -8.86 -4.50
C ILE A 270 1.20 -7.67 -4.38
N GLU A 271 2.49 -7.88 -4.62
CA GLU A 271 3.50 -6.82 -4.48
C GLU A 271 3.24 -5.67 -5.44
N ILE A 272 2.94 -5.93 -6.72
CA ILE A 272 2.61 -4.84 -7.65
C ILE A 272 1.28 -4.18 -7.31
N GLY A 273 0.29 -4.94 -6.85
CA GLY A 273 -0.97 -4.40 -6.38
C GLY A 273 -0.81 -3.53 -5.14
N LYS A 274 0.10 -3.91 -4.22
CA LYS A 274 0.46 -3.12 -3.05
C LYS A 274 1.10 -1.79 -3.45
N GLN A 275 2.09 -1.82 -4.35
CA GLN A 275 2.76 -0.60 -4.82
C GLN A 275 1.76 0.40 -5.41
N VAL A 276 0.80 -0.07 -6.20
CA VAL A 276 -0.27 0.77 -6.74
C VAL A 276 -1.23 1.25 -5.65
N SER A 277 -1.63 0.37 -4.74
CA SER A 277 -2.52 0.72 -3.63
C SER A 277 -1.92 1.77 -2.72
N ASP A 278 -0.64 1.64 -2.38
CA ASP A 278 0.07 2.58 -1.52
C ASP A 278 0.29 3.93 -2.22
N HIS A 279 0.67 3.90 -3.51
CA HIS A 279 0.91 5.13 -4.28
C HIS A 279 -0.35 5.97 -4.48
N PHE A 280 -1.50 5.34 -4.72
CA PHE A 280 -2.77 6.02 -4.99
C PHE A 280 -3.75 6.01 -3.83
N ASP A 281 -3.37 5.47 -2.67
CA ASP A 281 -4.25 5.35 -1.50
C ASP A 281 -5.60 4.67 -1.80
N ILE A 282 -5.54 3.54 -2.53
CA ILE A 282 -6.74 2.84 -3.01
C ILE A 282 -7.70 2.51 -1.86
N VAL A 283 -7.20 2.25 -0.65
CA VAL A 283 -8.02 1.93 0.53
C VAL A 283 -9.07 3.03 0.79
N ASN A 284 -8.74 4.28 0.57
CA ASN A 284 -9.66 5.41 0.75
C ASN A 284 -10.54 5.68 -0.48
N HIS A 285 -10.31 4.99 -1.59
CA HIS A 285 -11.09 5.12 -2.82
C HIS A 285 -11.95 3.90 -3.15
N ILE A 286 -12.04 2.92 -2.23
CA ILE A 286 -12.90 1.75 -2.40
C ILE A 286 -14.36 2.19 -2.53
N GLY A 287 -15.01 1.79 -3.64
CA GLY A 287 -16.36 2.20 -4.00
C GLY A 287 -16.46 3.49 -4.83
N ASP A 288 -15.40 4.27 -4.93
CA ASP A 288 -15.32 5.40 -5.86
C ASP A 288 -14.86 4.89 -7.25
N LYS A 289 -15.83 4.44 -8.02
CA LYS A 289 -15.61 3.78 -9.31
C LYS A 289 -14.86 4.67 -10.30
N ASP A 290 -15.19 5.95 -10.36
CA ASP A 290 -14.58 6.90 -11.28
C ASP A 290 -13.12 7.17 -10.90
N LYS A 291 -12.84 7.30 -9.61
CA LYS A 291 -11.48 7.44 -9.09
C LYS A 291 -10.65 6.19 -9.34
N LEU A 292 -11.19 5.00 -9.05
CA LEU A 292 -10.52 3.72 -9.32
C LEU A 292 -10.22 3.56 -10.81
N LYS A 293 -11.19 3.85 -11.69
CA LYS A 293 -10.98 3.85 -13.14
C LYS A 293 -9.87 4.80 -13.56
N SER A 294 -9.86 6.02 -13.02
CA SER A 294 -8.81 7.01 -13.29
C SER A 294 -7.43 6.51 -12.86
N ILE A 295 -7.31 5.89 -11.66
CA ILE A 295 -6.07 5.31 -11.15
C ILE A 295 -5.58 4.20 -12.09
N PHE A 296 -6.43 3.22 -12.41
CA PHE A 296 -6.04 2.09 -13.26
C PHE A 296 -5.74 2.51 -14.69
N SER A 297 -6.32 3.62 -15.18
CA SER A 297 -6.02 4.18 -16.49
C SER A 297 -4.57 4.66 -16.66
N ASN A 298 -3.82 4.82 -15.58
CA ASN A 298 -2.38 5.09 -15.66
C ASN A 298 -1.57 3.89 -16.17
N PHE A 299 -2.13 2.68 -16.09
CA PHE A 299 -1.40 1.43 -16.34
C PHE A 299 -1.94 0.64 -17.53
N ARG A 300 -3.25 0.70 -17.80
CA ARG A 300 -3.89 0.00 -18.92
C ARG A 300 -5.14 0.75 -19.37
N GLU A 301 -5.61 0.42 -20.58
CA GLU A 301 -6.83 1.05 -21.11
C GLU A 301 -8.06 0.53 -20.35
N MET A 302 -8.78 1.44 -19.70
CA MET A 302 -9.97 1.16 -18.92
C MET A 302 -11.23 1.60 -19.65
N GLY A 303 -12.39 1.04 -19.25
CA GLY A 303 -13.67 1.43 -19.78
C GLY A 303 -14.07 0.68 -21.04
N GLY A 304 -14.41 -0.59 -20.88
CA GLY A 304 -14.93 -1.43 -21.94
C GLY A 304 -16.43 -1.22 -22.21
N SER A 305 -16.86 -1.66 -23.36
CA SER A 305 -18.28 -1.81 -23.73
C SER A 305 -18.45 -3.01 -24.63
N VAL A 306 -19.60 -3.65 -24.59
CA VAL A 306 -19.95 -4.80 -25.42
C VAL A 306 -20.78 -4.31 -26.60
N SER A 307 -20.40 -4.67 -27.83
CA SER A 307 -21.15 -4.27 -29.02
C SER A 307 -22.57 -4.83 -29.00
N ASN A 308 -23.52 -4.10 -29.57
CA ASN A 308 -24.93 -4.55 -29.61
C ASN A 308 -25.10 -5.92 -30.25
N ASP A 309 -24.32 -6.23 -31.29
CA ASP A 309 -24.38 -7.48 -32.03
C ASP A 309 -23.76 -8.66 -31.25
N SER A 310 -23.00 -8.38 -30.23
CA SER A 310 -22.40 -9.40 -29.36
C SER A 310 -23.37 -9.92 -28.30
N TRP A 311 -24.43 -9.21 -28.04
CA TRP A 311 -25.48 -9.70 -27.16
C TRP A 311 -26.35 -10.74 -27.85
N ALA A 312 -26.58 -11.83 -27.18
CA ALA A 312 -27.53 -12.84 -27.66
C ALA A 312 -28.95 -12.30 -27.66
N LYS A 313 -29.71 -12.62 -28.72
CA LYS A 313 -31.14 -12.26 -28.82
C LYS A 313 -31.92 -12.80 -27.61
N GLY A 314 -32.71 -11.97 -26.95
CA GLY A 314 -33.48 -12.36 -25.76
C GLY A 314 -32.66 -12.22 -24.44
N SER A 315 -31.54 -11.56 -24.49
CA SER A 315 -30.85 -11.09 -23.27
C SER A 315 -31.73 -10.12 -22.47
N SER A 316 -31.70 -10.25 -21.15
CA SER A 316 -32.41 -9.36 -20.22
C SER A 316 -31.81 -7.98 -20.25
N LYS A 317 -32.64 -6.95 -20.50
CA LYS A 317 -32.16 -5.56 -20.55
C LYS A 317 -31.51 -5.13 -19.22
N VAL A 318 -32.15 -5.39 -18.09
CA VAL A 318 -31.64 -4.96 -16.76
C VAL A 318 -30.30 -5.63 -16.43
N VAL A 319 -30.07 -6.85 -16.84
CA VAL A 319 -28.79 -7.56 -16.64
C VAL A 319 -27.73 -7.03 -17.61
N LYS A 320 -28.10 -6.76 -18.86
CA LYS A 320 -27.22 -6.09 -19.82
C LYS A 320 -26.74 -4.74 -19.27
N ASP A 321 -27.66 -3.89 -18.85
CA ASP A 321 -27.35 -2.55 -18.35
C ASP A 321 -26.37 -2.62 -17.16
N GLY A 322 -26.54 -3.59 -16.24
CA GLY A 322 -25.62 -3.80 -15.12
C GLY A 322 -24.25 -4.32 -15.56
N LEU A 323 -24.19 -5.21 -16.56
CA LEU A 323 -22.91 -5.70 -17.11
C LEU A 323 -22.17 -4.60 -17.89
N GLU A 324 -22.88 -3.78 -18.66
CA GLU A 324 -22.30 -2.62 -19.36
C GLU A 324 -21.76 -1.60 -18.38
N GLU A 325 -22.47 -1.32 -17.28
CA GLU A 325 -21.98 -0.48 -16.20
C GLU A 325 -20.66 -1.05 -15.64
N ALA A 326 -20.61 -2.32 -15.27
CA ALA A 326 -19.41 -2.95 -14.74
C ALA A 326 -18.23 -2.91 -15.73
N PHE A 327 -18.46 -3.28 -17.00
CA PHE A 327 -17.44 -3.21 -18.05
C PHE A 327 -16.91 -1.78 -18.27
N SER A 328 -17.74 -0.76 -18.06
CA SER A 328 -17.31 0.63 -18.21
C SER A 328 -16.24 1.06 -17.19
N TYR A 329 -16.06 0.31 -16.11
CA TYR A 329 -15.04 0.53 -15.07
C TYR A 329 -13.88 -0.45 -15.12
N TYR A 330 -13.98 -1.50 -15.96
CA TYR A 330 -12.97 -2.54 -16.05
C TYR A 330 -11.99 -2.32 -17.23
N PRO A 331 -10.90 -3.10 -17.30
CA PRO A 331 -10.03 -3.10 -18.46
C PRO A 331 -10.81 -3.30 -19.76
N LYS A 332 -10.53 -2.47 -20.74
CA LYS A 332 -11.28 -2.44 -22.01
C LYS A 332 -11.31 -3.78 -22.72
N GLU A 333 -10.21 -4.51 -22.70
CA GLU A 333 -10.11 -5.81 -23.35
C GLU A 333 -10.96 -6.89 -22.69
N TRP A 334 -11.40 -6.71 -21.42
CA TRP A 334 -12.29 -7.67 -20.76
C TRP A 334 -13.67 -7.70 -21.41
N SER A 335 -14.16 -6.55 -21.88
CA SER A 335 -15.43 -6.50 -22.62
C SER A 335 -15.38 -7.20 -23.99
N LYS A 336 -14.17 -7.48 -24.51
CA LYS A 336 -13.95 -8.12 -25.81
C LYS A 336 -13.56 -9.60 -25.73
N ILE A 337 -13.53 -10.19 -24.54
CA ILE A 337 -13.18 -11.60 -24.36
C ILE A 337 -14.07 -12.52 -25.19
N HIS A 338 -15.38 -12.26 -25.20
CA HIS A 338 -16.35 -13.03 -25.98
C HIS A 338 -16.04 -13.02 -27.49
N GLU A 339 -15.54 -11.91 -28.04
CA GLU A 339 -15.13 -11.79 -29.44
C GLU A 339 -13.93 -12.70 -29.75
N LYS A 340 -12.90 -12.68 -28.86
CA LYS A 340 -11.70 -13.52 -28.99
C LYS A 340 -12.05 -15.03 -29.03
N HIS A 341 -13.14 -15.42 -28.39
CA HIS A 341 -13.61 -16.79 -28.34
C HIS A 341 -14.76 -17.07 -29.33
N ASN A 342 -15.10 -16.14 -30.22
CA ASN A 342 -16.20 -16.22 -31.16
C ASN A 342 -17.53 -16.63 -30.51
N LYS A 343 -17.89 -15.97 -29.40
CA LYS A 343 -19.08 -16.24 -28.60
C LYS A 343 -19.96 -15.01 -28.44
N LYS A 344 -21.26 -15.21 -28.24
CA LYS A 344 -22.19 -14.15 -27.85
C LYS A 344 -22.47 -14.20 -26.36
N ILE A 345 -22.67 -13.04 -25.74
CA ILE A 345 -23.03 -12.94 -24.33
C ILE A 345 -24.55 -13.04 -24.20
N LEU A 346 -25.03 -14.00 -23.42
CA LEU A 346 -26.42 -14.14 -23.03
C LEU A 346 -26.60 -13.61 -21.61
N ALA A 347 -27.10 -12.38 -21.50
CA ALA A 347 -27.44 -11.77 -20.21
C ALA A 347 -28.76 -12.37 -19.70
N ARG A 348 -28.71 -13.14 -18.61
CA ARG A 348 -29.86 -13.91 -18.12
C ARG A 348 -30.36 -13.38 -16.79
N LYS A 349 -31.64 -13.03 -16.68
CA LYS A 349 -32.24 -12.74 -15.38
C LYS A 349 -32.45 -14.05 -14.61
N SER A 350 -31.93 -14.09 -13.38
CA SER A 350 -31.96 -15.26 -12.49
C SER A 350 -32.05 -14.81 -11.04
N GLY A 351 -32.62 -15.61 -10.18
CA GLY A 351 -32.63 -15.35 -8.73
C GLY A 351 -31.27 -15.57 -8.04
N ARG A 352 -30.22 -15.91 -8.80
CA ARG A 352 -28.84 -16.09 -8.34
C ARG A 352 -27.89 -15.69 -9.48
N GLY A 353 -26.79 -15.03 -9.14
CA GLY A 353 -25.67 -14.81 -10.06
C GLY A 353 -25.00 -16.12 -10.46
N PHE A 354 -24.56 -16.23 -11.69
CA PHE A 354 -23.65 -17.27 -12.17
C PHE A 354 -23.07 -16.92 -13.55
N PHE A 355 -21.87 -17.38 -13.79
CA PHE A 355 -21.24 -17.44 -15.11
C PHE A 355 -21.14 -18.88 -15.58
N THR A 356 -21.36 -19.13 -16.87
CA THR A 356 -21.11 -20.44 -17.50
C THR A 356 -20.95 -20.34 -19.01
N GLN A 357 -20.27 -21.33 -19.61
CA GLN A 357 -20.24 -21.52 -21.05
C GLN A 357 -21.55 -22.09 -21.56
N GLY A 358 -21.94 -21.73 -22.78
CA GLY A 358 -23.15 -22.13 -23.43
C GLY A 358 -24.37 -21.26 -23.07
N ALA A 359 -25.44 -21.39 -23.87
CA ALA A 359 -26.72 -20.77 -23.57
C ALA A 359 -27.52 -21.68 -22.62
N VAL A 360 -27.69 -21.22 -21.37
CA VAL A 360 -28.38 -21.99 -20.33
C VAL A 360 -29.67 -21.29 -19.86
N ASN A 361 -30.56 -22.05 -19.22
CA ASN A 361 -31.77 -21.50 -18.62
C ASN A 361 -31.44 -20.56 -17.42
N SER A 362 -32.47 -19.87 -16.90
CA SER A 362 -32.31 -18.94 -15.77
C SER A 362 -31.85 -19.58 -14.46
N LYS A 363 -31.84 -20.91 -14.36
CA LYS A 363 -31.32 -21.64 -13.19
C LYS A 363 -29.92 -22.19 -13.41
N GLY A 364 -29.34 -22.06 -14.61
CA GLY A 364 -28.05 -22.63 -14.98
C GLY A 364 -28.02 -24.16 -15.05
N THR A 365 -29.18 -24.84 -15.04
CA THR A 365 -29.26 -26.29 -14.87
C THR A 365 -29.42 -27.07 -16.19
N ALA A 366 -29.75 -26.39 -17.27
CA ALA A 366 -29.95 -27.03 -18.57
C ALA A 366 -29.66 -26.05 -19.71
N TYR A 367 -29.15 -26.57 -20.83
CA TYR A 367 -28.98 -25.80 -22.06
C TYR A 367 -30.30 -25.35 -22.63
N ASP A 368 -30.38 -24.12 -23.09
CA ASP A 368 -31.54 -23.55 -23.76
C ASP A 368 -31.44 -23.76 -25.26
N LYS A 369 -32.04 -24.85 -25.73
CA LYS A 369 -31.98 -25.34 -27.12
C LYS A 369 -32.58 -24.39 -28.16
N LYS A 370 -33.23 -23.30 -27.74
CA LYS A 370 -33.72 -22.28 -28.69
C LYS A 370 -32.63 -21.45 -29.33
N TYR A 371 -31.39 -21.48 -28.76
CA TYR A 371 -30.24 -20.78 -29.30
C TYR A 371 -29.48 -21.71 -30.26
N PRO A 372 -29.15 -21.24 -31.48
CA PRO A 372 -28.23 -21.98 -32.36
C PRO A 372 -26.89 -22.14 -31.66
N ASP A 373 -26.26 -23.29 -31.79
CA ASP A 373 -24.97 -23.60 -31.15
C ASP A 373 -24.95 -23.32 -29.62
N TYR A 374 -26.03 -23.72 -28.96
CA TYR A 374 -26.28 -23.42 -27.55
C TYR A 374 -25.18 -23.91 -26.57
N LYS A 375 -24.34 -24.85 -26.97
CA LYS A 375 -23.25 -25.36 -26.15
C LYS A 375 -22.02 -24.47 -26.25
N ASP A 376 -21.61 -24.09 -27.46
CA ASP A 376 -20.31 -23.51 -27.74
C ASP A 376 -20.37 -22.04 -28.19
N GLY A 377 -21.50 -21.59 -28.77
CA GLY A 377 -21.64 -20.23 -29.32
C GLY A 377 -21.92 -19.13 -28.30
N TYR A 378 -22.02 -19.44 -27.00
CA TYR A 378 -22.50 -18.49 -26.01
C TYR A 378 -21.70 -18.53 -24.71
N LEU A 379 -21.70 -17.39 -24.00
CA LEU A 379 -21.34 -17.24 -22.59
C LEU A 379 -22.59 -16.73 -21.88
N THR A 380 -23.10 -17.45 -20.90
CA THR A 380 -24.22 -16.96 -20.08
C THR A 380 -23.69 -16.29 -18.83
N ILE A 381 -24.09 -15.04 -18.63
CA ILE A 381 -23.85 -14.28 -17.39
C ILE A 381 -25.23 -13.95 -16.81
N ALA A 382 -25.47 -14.40 -15.59
CA ALA A 382 -26.76 -14.23 -14.94
C ALA A 382 -26.67 -13.35 -13.73
N ALA A 383 -27.67 -12.49 -13.51
CA ALA A 383 -27.86 -11.67 -12.34
C ALA A 383 -29.34 -11.52 -12.03
N ASP A 384 -29.66 -11.10 -10.82
CA ASP A 384 -31.05 -10.87 -10.39
C ASP A 384 -31.63 -9.55 -10.95
N GLY A 385 -30.77 -8.63 -11.34
CA GLY A 385 -31.13 -7.29 -11.83
C GLY A 385 -31.54 -6.32 -10.71
N ILE A 386 -31.26 -6.67 -9.48
CA ILE A 386 -31.53 -5.85 -8.27
C ILE A 386 -30.21 -5.52 -7.57
N ASN A 387 -29.42 -6.53 -7.27
CA ASN A 387 -28.13 -6.37 -6.63
C ASN A 387 -27.09 -5.91 -7.64
N LYS A 388 -26.62 -4.66 -7.48
CA LYS A 388 -25.64 -4.03 -8.36
C LYS A 388 -24.25 -4.68 -8.32
N ALA A 389 -23.92 -5.38 -7.23
CA ALA A 389 -22.64 -6.03 -7.08
C ALA A 389 -22.48 -7.32 -7.91
N VAL A 390 -23.61 -8.00 -8.22
CA VAL A 390 -23.57 -9.27 -8.96
C VAL A 390 -22.95 -9.15 -10.34
N PRO A 391 -23.25 -8.16 -11.20
CA PRO A 391 -22.55 -8.00 -12.48
C PRO A 391 -21.04 -7.88 -12.34
N TYR A 392 -20.55 -7.14 -11.34
CA TYR A 392 -19.11 -6.99 -11.07
C TYR A 392 -18.48 -8.33 -10.68
N HIS A 393 -19.17 -9.11 -9.86
CA HIS A 393 -18.76 -10.44 -9.43
C HIS A 393 -18.67 -11.42 -10.62
N GLU A 394 -19.71 -11.51 -11.42
CA GLU A 394 -19.80 -12.53 -12.49
C GLU A 394 -18.81 -12.27 -13.64
N ILE A 395 -18.39 -11.01 -13.84
CA ILE A 395 -17.30 -10.70 -14.77
C ILE A 395 -15.98 -11.28 -14.26
N GLY A 396 -15.76 -11.37 -12.94
CA GLY A 396 -14.59 -12.05 -12.38
C GLY A 396 -14.47 -13.49 -12.89
N HIS A 397 -15.56 -14.26 -12.85
CA HIS A 397 -15.58 -15.63 -13.37
C HIS A 397 -15.37 -15.70 -14.89
N LEU A 398 -15.81 -14.70 -15.64
CA LEU A 398 -15.51 -14.59 -17.07
C LEU A 398 -14.00 -14.45 -17.30
N ILE A 399 -13.30 -13.67 -16.45
CA ILE A 399 -11.85 -13.48 -16.56
C ILE A 399 -11.09 -14.75 -16.18
N GLU A 400 -11.45 -15.39 -15.08
CA GLU A 400 -10.89 -16.70 -14.68
C GLU A 400 -11.00 -17.75 -15.81
N TRP A 401 -12.16 -17.82 -16.44
CA TRP A 401 -12.37 -18.73 -17.55
C TRP A 401 -11.51 -18.39 -18.77
N ALA A 402 -11.40 -17.11 -19.10
CA ALA A 402 -10.69 -16.64 -20.29
C ALA A 402 -9.17 -16.64 -20.12
N ASN A 403 -8.68 -16.52 -18.90
CA ASN A 403 -7.26 -16.43 -18.58
C ASN A 403 -6.85 -17.46 -17.50
N PRO A 404 -6.43 -18.68 -17.92
CA PRO A 404 -6.03 -19.73 -16.97
C PRO A 404 -4.88 -19.32 -16.03
N ASN A 405 -4.07 -18.31 -16.39
CA ASN A 405 -3.00 -17.83 -15.50
C ASN A 405 -3.57 -17.03 -14.32
N VAL A 406 -4.65 -16.28 -14.52
CA VAL A 406 -5.39 -15.63 -13.42
C VAL A 406 -5.87 -16.70 -12.45
N LEU A 407 -6.60 -17.68 -12.94
CA LEU A 407 -7.10 -18.79 -12.11
C LEU A 407 -5.98 -19.56 -11.38
N ARG A 408 -4.83 -19.76 -12.02
CA ARG A 408 -3.66 -20.40 -11.39
C ARG A 408 -3.15 -19.57 -10.21
N ILE A 409 -3.01 -18.25 -10.39
CA ILE A 409 -2.53 -17.33 -9.37
C ILE A 409 -3.50 -17.29 -8.19
N GLU A 410 -4.78 -17.24 -8.44
CA GLU A 410 -5.83 -17.26 -7.41
C GLU A 410 -5.79 -18.56 -6.59
N LYS A 411 -5.70 -19.72 -7.27
CA LYS A 411 -5.56 -21.02 -6.60
C LYS A 411 -4.28 -21.12 -5.78
N GLU A 412 -3.17 -20.59 -6.28
CA GLU A 412 -1.92 -20.51 -5.56
C GLU A 412 -2.09 -19.68 -4.28
N TRP A 413 -2.71 -18.50 -4.38
CA TRP A 413 -2.96 -17.64 -3.23
C TRP A 413 -3.83 -18.32 -2.16
N VAL A 414 -4.97 -18.92 -2.57
CA VAL A 414 -5.81 -19.66 -1.63
C VAL A 414 -5.05 -20.80 -0.98
N ASN A 415 -4.27 -21.58 -1.75
CA ASN A 415 -3.51 -22.70 -1.21
C ASN A 415 -2.44 -22.25 -0.22
N ASN A 416 -1.72 -21.15 -0.51
CA ASN A 416 -0.69 -20.62 0.37
C ASN A 416 -1.29 -20.15 1.71
N ARG A 417 -2.45 -19.54 1.68
CA ARG A 417 -3.14 -19.05 2.89
C ARG A 417 -3.78 -20.19 3.72
N THR A 418 -4.15 -21.26 3.07
CA THR A 418 -4.90 -22.37 3.71
C THR A 418 -4.06 -23.63 3.92
N VAL A 419 -2.74 -23.47 4.03
CA VAL A 419 -1.84 -24.60 4.30
C VAL A 419 -2.20 -25.29 5.63
N GLY A 420 -2.42 -26.60 5.56
CA GLY A 420 -2.79 -27.42 6.72
C GLY A 420 -4.29 -27.38 7.09
N GLU A 421 -5.10 -26.61 6.36
CA GLU A 421 -6.55 -26.62 6.58
C GLU A 421 -7.26 -27.75 5.85
N HIS A 422 -8.27 -28.33 6.53
CA HIS A 422 -9.20 -29.28 5.92
C HIS A 422 -10.48 -28.57 5.46
N PRO A 423 -11.05 -28.95 4.29
CA PRO A 423 -12.30 -28.39 3.82
C PRO A 423 -13.47 -28.61 4.80
N ILE A 424 -14.23 -27.56 5.04
CA ILE A 424 -15.42 -27.57 5.89
C ILE A 424 -16.63 -27.17 5.05
N SER A 425 -17.78 -27.83 5.25
CA SER A 425 -19.01 -27.45 4.55
C SER A 425 -19.48 -26.05 4.92
N LEU A 426 -19.72 -25.21 3.91
CA LEU A 426 -20.32 -23.89 4.07
C LEU A 426 -21.67 -23.97 4.81
N LYS A 427 -22.44 -25.05 4.63
CA LYS A 427 -23.68 -25.29 5.37
C LYS A 427 -23.45 -25.48 6.87
N LYS A 428 -22.29 -25.99 7.30
CA LYS A 428 -21.93 -26.08 8.71
C LYS A 428 -21.51 -24.72 9.30
N ILE A 429 -20.85 -23.88 8.48
CA ILE A 429 -20.45 -22.53 8.90
C ILE A 429 -21.68 -21.61 8.97
N PHE A 430 -22.57 -21.72 8.00
CA PHE A 430 -23.77 -20.89 7.84
C PHE A 430 -25.05 -21.75 7.74
N PRO A 431 -25.55 -22.33 8.84
CA PRO A 431 -26.69 -23.23 8.83
C PRO A 431 -27.98 -22.63 8.25
N ASN A 432 -28.17 -21.31 8.46
CA ASN A 432 -29.36 -20.57 8.04
C ASN A 432 -29.32 -20.14 6.55
N PHE A 433 -28.18 -20.36 5.87
CA PHE A 433 -28.02 -20.00 4.47
C PHE A 433 -28.32 -21.18 3.54
N LYS A 434 -28.67 -20.89 2.27
CA LYS A 434 -29.05 -21.89 1.27
C LYS A 434 -27.86 -22.60 0.62
N TYR A 435 -26.83 -22.96 1.41
CA TYR A 435 -25.72 -23.77 0.93
C TYR A 435 -26.07 -25.26 0.93
N ARG A 436 -25.49 -26.00 -0.03
CA ARG A 436 -25.57 -27.47 -0.04
C ARG A 436 -24.46 -28.02 0.87
N ILE A 437 -24.68 -29.23 1.41
CA ILE A 437 -23.67 -29.89 2.27
C ILE A 437 -22.36 -30.18 1.53
N THR A 438 -22.42 -30.32 0.22
CA THR A 438 -21.29 -30.59 -0.67
C THR A 438 -20.49 -29.33 -1.04
N GLU A 439 -21.00 -28.15 -0.73
CA GLU A 439 -20.24 -26.89 -0.91
C GLU A 439 -19.28 -26.76 0.26
N VAL A 440 -17.99 -27.00 -0.01
CA VAL A 440 -16.93 -26.97 1.01
C VAL A 440 -15.98 -25.79 0.76
N THR A 441 -15.39 -25.33 1.83
CA THR A 441 -14.43 -24.22 1.84
C THR A 441 -13.29 -24.50 2.80
N LYS A 442 -12.13 -23.95 2.52
CA LYS A 442 -11.06 -23.73 3.50
C LYS A 442 -11.26 -22.34 4.08
N LYS A 443 -11.38 -22.27 5.39
CA LYS A 443 -11.96 -21.11 6.05
C LYS A 443 -11.02 -19.91 6.14
N ASP A 444 -9.75 -20.13 6.44
CA ASP A 444 -8.74 -19.12 6.75
C ASP A 444 -9.31 -17.92 7.55
N SER A 445 -8.61 -16.83 7.56
CA SER A 445 -9.04 -15.50 8.05
C SER A 445 -9.67 -14.63 6.95
N PHE A 446 -10.12 -15.20 5.84
CA PHE A 446 -10.77 -14.47 4.76
C PHE A 446 -11.91 -13.57 5.24
N ILE A 447 -12.13 -12.46 4.56
CA ILE A 447 -13.28 -11.57 4.84
C ILE A 447 -14.62 -12.28 4.69
N SER A 448 -14.66 -13.37 3.92
CA SER A 448 -15.74 -14.34 3.87
C SER A 448 -15.19 -15.75 3.65
N PRO A 449 -15.65 -16.77 4.38
CA PRO A 449 -15.31 -18.16 4.08
C PRO A 449 -15.67 -18.60 2.64
N TYR A 450 -16.54 -17.86 1.98
CA TYR A 450 -16.92 -18.15 0.58
C TYR A 450 -15.75 -17.99 -0.38
N ILE A 451 -14.74 -17.14 -0.08
CA ILE A 451 -13.52 -16.96 -0.89
C ILE A 451 -12.73 -18.26 -1.02
N GLY A 452 -12.64 -19.04 0.06
CA GLY A 452 -11.93 -20.32 0.06
C GLY A 452 -12.75 -21.50 -0.48
N LYS A 453 -13.92 -21.26 -1.09
CA LYS A 453 -14.78 -22.30 -1.65
C LYS A 453 -14.08 -23.09 -2.74
N GLU A 454 -14.13 -24.41 -2.63
CA GLU A 454 -13.45 -25.29 -3.56
C GLU A 454 -14.28 -25.51 -4.82
N TYR A 455 -13.66 -25.28 -5.97
CA TYR A 455 -14.15 -25.58 -7.30
C TYR A 455 -13.08 -26.29 -8.13
N SER A 456 -13.50 -27.10 -9.10
CA SER A 456 -12.55 -27.71 -10.04
C SER A 456 -11.88 -26.67 -10.95
N ASN A 457 -12.66 -25.74 -11.51
CA ASN A 457 -12.23 -24.85 -12.60
C ASN A 457 -12.58 -23.37 -12.35
N ALA A 458 -12.77 -22.95 -11.11
CA ALA A 458 -13.04 -21.57 -10.73
C ALA A 458 -12.53 -21.31 -9.31
N THR A 459 -12.57 -20.05 -8.89
CA THR A 459 -12.44 -19.60 -7.50
C THR A 459 -13.50 -18.53 -7.22
N GLU A 460 -13.52 -17.99 -6.01
CA GLU A 460 -14.30 -16.80 -5.66
C GLU A 460 -13.37 -15.60 -5.36
N VAL A 461 -12.10 -15.69 -5.76
CA VAL A 461 -11.09 -14.70 -5.39
C VAL A 461 -11.30 -13.41 -6.16
N LEU A 462 -11.09 -13.42 -7.49
CA LEU A 462 -11.23 -12.20 -8.29
C LEU A 462 -12.67 -11.69 -8.27
N SER A 463 -13.67 -12.59 -8.37
CA SER A 463 -15.07 -12.23 -8.37
C SER A 463 -15.49 -11.44 -7.13
N MET A 464 -15.13 -11.91 -5.92
CA MET A 464 -15.41 -11.21 -4.68
C MET A 464 -14.49 -9.98 -4.48
N GLY A 465 -13.27 -10.01 -4.98
CA GLY A 465 -12.38 -8.87 -4.98
C GLY A 465 -12.94 -7.70 -5.80
N LEU A 466 -13.40 -7.95 -7.01
CA LEU A 466 -14.03 -6.96 -7.87
C LEU A 466 -15.31 -6.40 -7.24
N GLN A 467 -16.16 -7.27 -6.71
CA GLN A 467 -17.35 -6.86 -5.97
C GLN A 467 -16.98 -5.96 -4.79
N GLY A 468 -16.01 -6.35 -3.96
CA GLY A 468 -15.60 -5.62 -2.77
C GLY A 468 -14.92 -4.27 -3.06
N LEU A 469 -14.26 -4.17 -4.22
CA LEU A 469 -13.55 -2.95 -4.62
C LEU A 469 -14.49 -1.91 -5.25
N PHE A 470 -15.41 -2.34 -6.14
CA PHE A 470 -16.24 -1.43 -6.91
C PHE A 470 -17.66 -1.23 -6.34
N GLU A 471 -18.20 -2.22 -5.62
CA GLU A 471 -19.54 -2.18 -5.01
C GLU A 471 -19.52 -2.64 -3.54
N PRO A 472 -18.81 -1.91 -2.66
CA PRO A 472 -18.62 -2.29 -1.26
C PRO A 472 -19.85 -2.08 -0.37
N SER A 473 -20.98 -1.68 -0.92
CA SER A 473 -22.24 -1.45 -0.19
C SER A 473 -22.73 -2.71 0.54
N GLU A 474 -22.41 -3.90 0.01
CA GLU A 474 -22.64 -5.17 0.66
C GLU A 474 -21.38 -5.64 1.39
N LYS A 475 -21.45 -5.65 2.71
CA LYS A 475 -20.38 -6.22 3.55
C LYS A 475 -20.40 -7.73 3.45
N PHE A 476 -19.23 -8.33 3.50
CA PHE A 476 -19.07 -9.78 3.49
C PHE A 476 -19.28 -10.37 4.88
N ILE A 477 -20.00 -11.49 4.94
CA ILE A 477 -20.22 -12.22 6.20
C ILE A 477 -19.00 -13.11 6.44
N GLN A 478 -18.22 -12.79 7.43
CA GLN A 478 -17.05 -13.56 7.86
C GLN A 478 -17.45 -14.71 8.78
N SER A 479 -18.34 -14.45 9.75
CA SER A 479 -18.82 -15.46 10.68
C SER A 479 -20.16 -15.07 11.29
N VAL A 480 -20.79 -16.03 11.98
CA VAL A 480 -22.02 -15.82 12.76
C VAL A 480 -21.71 -16.13 14.20
N ASN A 481 -22.01 -15.20 15.10
CA ASN A 481 -22.02 -15.48 16.52
C ASN A 481 -23.33 -16.21 16.86
N PHE A 482 -23.28 -17.52 17.04
CA PHE A 482 -24.46 -18.33 17.27
C PHE A 482 -25.13 -18.07 18.64
N ALA A 483 -24.41 -17.47 19.63
CA ALA A 483 -24.99 -17.15 20.92
C ALA A 483 -25.87 -15.89 20.87
N THR A 484 -25.46 -14.88 20.07
CA THR A 484 -26.16 -13.60 19.90
C THR A 484 -26.90 -13.49 18.57
N ASN A 485 -26.72 -14.42 17.65
CA ASN A 485 -27.19 -14.41 16.28
C ASN A 485 -26.69 -13.19 15.48
N GLU A 486 -25.59 -12.57 15.92
CA GLU A 486 -24.97 -11.42 15.26
C GLU A 486 -24.03 -11.86 14.14
N LEU A 487 -24.04 -11.10 13.05
CA LEU A 487 -23.14 -11.31 11.91
C LEU A 487 -21.86 -10.50 12.10
N VAL A 488 -20.71 -11.16 11.97
CA VAL A 488 -19.43 -10.48 11.84
C VAL A 488 -19.25 -10.12 10.37
N LEU A 489 -19.32 -8.82 10.08
CA LEU A 489 -19.25 -8.28 8.74
C LEU A 489 -17.85 -7.70 8.49
N LYS A 490 -17.28 -8.00 7.32
CA LYS A 490 -15.98 -7.54 6.84
C LYS A 490 -16.11 -6.87 5.49
N THR A 491 -15.14 -6.05 5.17
CA THR A 491 -14.98 -5.41 3.87
C THR A 491 -13.62 -5.78 3.29
N ILE A 492 -13.35 -5.48 2.04
CA ILE A 492 -12.03 -5.74 1.43
C ILE A 492 -10.89 -4.98 2.14
N LYS A 493 -11.20 -3.90 2.89
CA LYS A 493 -10.23 -3.16 3.72
C LYS A 493 -9.69 -3.98 4.90
N ASP A 494 -10.44 -4.98 5.32
CA ASP A 494 -10.08 -5.84 6.46
C ASP A 494 -9.11 -6.97 6.07
N ASP A 495 -8.75 -7.08 4.78
CA ASP A 495 -7.78 -8.03 4.25
C ASP A 495 -6.96 -7.35 3.14
N LEU A 496 -5.89 -6.67 3.52
CA LEU A 496 -5.04 -5.91 2.60
C LEU A 496 -4.34 -6.81 1.57
N ASP A 497 -3.99 -8.03 1.96
CA ASP A 497 -3.39 -9.01 1.06
C ASP A 497 -4.36 -9.37 -0.09
N PHE A 498 -5.62 -9.58 0.24
CA PHE A 498 -6.69 -9.79 -0.72
C PHE A 498 -6.96 -8.56 -1.60
N LEU A 499 -6.95 -7.37 -1.01
CA LEU A 499 -7.07 -6.11 -1.75
C LEU A 499 -5.93 -5.96 -2.77
N HIS A 500 -4.69 -6.16 -2.33
CA HIS A 500 -3.51 -6.03 -3.19
C HIS A 500 -3.51 -7.05 -4.31
N LEU A 501 -3.87 -8.31 -4.04
CA LEU A 501 -4.04 -9.32 -5.08
C LEU A 501 -5.09 -8.87 -6.12
N THR A 502 -6.24 -8.38 -5.67
CA THR A 502 -7.32 -7.91 -6.54
C THR A 502 -6.84 -6.77 -7.45
N VAL A 503 -6.16 -5.77 -6.86
CA VAL A 503 -5.58 -4.64 -7.62
C VAL A 503 -4.57 -5.15 -8.65
N GLY A 504 -3.65 -6.02 -8.26
CA GLY A 504 -2.65 -6.59 -9.17
C GLY A 504 -3.28 -7.39 -10.32
N LEU A 505 -4.33 -8.15 -10.05
CA LEU A 505 -5.08 -8.89 -11.09
C LEU A 505 -5.83 -7.93 -12.04
N ILE A 506 -6.38 -6.83 -11.56
CA ILE A 506 -6.97 -5.80 -12.44
C ILE A 506 -5.92 -5.21 -13.37
N LEU A 507 -4.71 -4.99 -12.89
CA LEU A 507 -3.63 -4.39 -13.67
C LEU A 507 -3.05 -5.33 -14.74
N LYS A 508 -3.09 -6.65 -14.52
CA LYS A 508 -2.32 -7.62 -15.32
C LYS A 508 -3.17 -8.79 -15.87
N GLY A 509 -4.30 -9.10 -15.26
CA GLY A 509 -5.20 -10.23 -15.57
C GLY A 509 -6.05 -10.13 -16.84
#